data_f3a583fc0d7c6abfc22df6010b43573e
#
_entry.id   f3a583fc0d7c6abfc22df6010b43573e
#
_cell.length_a   1.000
_cell.length_b   1.000
_cell.length_c   1.000
_cell.angle_alpha   90.00
_cell.angle_beta   90.00
_cell.angle_gamma   90.00
#
_symmetry.space_group_name_H-M   'P 1'
#
loop_
_entity.id
_entity.type
_entity.pdbx_description
1 polymer ?
#
loop_
_entity_poly.entity_id
_entity_poly.type
_entity_poly.pdbx_seq_one_letter_code
_entity_poly.pdbx_strand_id
1 'polypeptide(L)'
;MKRTAFAAIAVSTALLCGCADSLPFTEKPAYHEKNCTMNAEISCGELSAQAKVTRRGEGDWEFAFTEPKELMGVVVTLGDEGVTASLGALSVTAEPSAVYNMLPQIIARAVDALPDTPADKISEADGILTLENECADGRIVVTAQKSTGDLITLKCPYQRLAVCFSDIADEICESADTEEVRIIE
;
A
#
# COMPACT_ATOMS: atom_id res chain seq x y z
N MET A 1 -8.51 9.62 -82.92
CA MET A 1 -7.63 8.81 -82.07
C MET A 1 -7.13 9.71 -80.94
N LYS A 2 -7.73 9.67 -79.78
CA LYS A 2 -7.27 10.41 -78.59
C LYS A 2 -7.22 9.38 -77.40
N ARG A 3 -6.01 9.14 -76.93
CA ARG A 3 -5.74 8.29 -75.84
C ARG A 3 -5.86 9.07 -74.49
N THR A 4 -6.80 8.77 -73.66
CA THR A 4 -6.93 9.32 -72.33
C THR A 4 -6.23 8.38 -71.36
N ALA A 5 -5.15 8.89 -70.76
CA ALA A 5 -4.41 8.19 -69.70
C ALA A 5 -5.16 8.43 -68.36
N PHE A 6 -5.63 7.34 -67.71
CA PHE A 6 -6.13 7.38 -66.35
C PHE A 6 -4.96 7.25 -65.38
N ALA A 7 -4.68 8.32 -64.66
CA ALA A 7 -3.74 8.30 -63.57
C ALA A 7 -4.48 7.73 -62.31
N ALA A 8 -4.11 6.54 -61.89
CA ALA A 8 -4.58 5.96 -60.64
C ALA A 8 -3.76 6.54 -59.48
N ILE A 9 -4.38 7.39 -58.67
CA ILE A 9 -3.80 7.88 -57.44
C ILE A 9 -4.10 6.80 -56.36
N ALA A 10 -3.09 6.02 -56.02
CA ALA A 10 -3.13 5.12 -54.89
C ALA A 10 -2.92 5.96 -53.61
N VAL A 11 -3.99 6.25 -52.86
CA VAL A 11 -3.91 6.82 -51.54
C VAL A 11 -3.58 5.69 -50.55
N SER A 12 -2.32 5.59 -50.19
CA SER A 12 -1.85 4.70 -49.13
C SER A 12 -2.23 5.33 -47.78
N THR A 13 -3.39 4.98 -47.26
CA THR A 13 -3.72 5.21 -45.84
C THR A 13 -2.86 4.30 -44.99
N ALA A 14 -1.72 4.81 -44.51
CA ALA A 14 -0.97 4.19 -43.43
C ALA A 14 -1.81 4.33 -42.17
N LEU A 15 -2.52 3.25 -41.81
CA LEU A 15 -3.06 3.06 -40.49
C LEU A 15 -1.87 2.89 -39.52
N LEU A 16 -1.46 4.00 -38.93
CA LEU A 16 -0.64 4.00 -37.74
C LEU A 16 -1.51 3.41 -36.60
N CYS A 17 -1.58 2.09 -36.51
CA CYS A 17 -1.85 1.43 -35.28
C CYS A 17 -0.70 1.77 -34.33
N GLY A 18 -0.84 2.87 -33.61
CA GLY A 18 -0.02 3.13 -32.44
C GLY A 18 -0.34 2.03 -31.44
N CYS A 19 0.44 0.95 -31.45
CA CYS A 19 0.65 0.19 -30.24
C CYS A 19 1.23 1.21 -29.26
N ALA A 20 0.42 1.67 -28.31
CA ALA A 20 0.96 2.26 -27.11
C ALA A 20 1.74 1.13 -26.45
N ASP A 21 3.04 1.03 -26.77
CA ASP A 21 3.98 0.30 -25.94
C ASP A 21 3.84 0.94 -24.56
N SER A 22 3.14 0.24 -23.68
CA SER A 22 3.17 0.54 -22.25
C SER A 22 4.62 0.40 -21.85
N LEU A 23 5.31 1.54 -21.77
CA LEU A 23 6.67 1.58 -21.24
C LEU A 23 6.62 0.88 -19.88
N PRO A 24 7.51 -0.08 -19.61
CA PRO A 24 7.55 -0.74 -18.32
C PRO A 24 7.69 0.35 -17.26
N PHE A 25 6.85 0.30 -16.24
CA PHE A 25 6.93 1.19 -15.10
C PHE A 25 8.32 1.07 -14.51
N THR A 26 9.19 2.06 -14.75
CA THR A 26 10.59 2.07 -14.31
C THR A 26 10.74 2.69 -12.93
N GLU A 27 9.72 3.42 -12.46
CA GLU A 27 9.73 4.04 -11.14
C GLU A 27 8.80 3.26 -10.22
N LYS A 28 9.40 2.63 -9.21
CA LYS A 28 8.62 2.03 -8.11
C LYS A 28 7.94 3.17 -7.34
N PRO A 29 6.63 3.06 -7.04
CA PRO A 29 5.96 4.06 -6.24
C PRO A 29 6.64 4.24 -4.88
N ALA A 30 6.73 5.48 -4.41
CA ALA A 30 7.49 5.84 -3.21
C ALA A 30 6.90 5.34 -1.87
N TYR A 31 5.72 4.69 -1.87
CA TYR A 31 5.05 4.24 -0.65
C TYR A 31 5.87 3.26 0.22
N HIS A 32 6.82 2.53 -0.38
CA HIS A 32 7.61 1.50 0.30
C HIS A 32 8.76 2.08 1.15
N GLU A 33 9.16 3.32 0.90
CA GLU A 33 10.28 3.97 1.60
C GLU A 33 9.80 4.92 2.70
N LYS A 34 8.47 5.14 2.82
CA LYS A 34 7.93 6.13 3.74
C LYS A 34 7.66 5.54 5.11
N ASN A 35 8.22 6.19 6.13
CA ASN A 35 7.70 6.13 7.48
C ASN A 35 6.52 7.08 7.55
N CYS A 36 5.35 6.58 7.87
CA CYS A 36 4.14 7.40 7.84
C CYS A 36 3.13 6.97 8.90
N THR A 37 2.29 7.91 9.28
CA THR A 37 1.06 7.66 10.02
C THR A 37 -0.13 7.88 9.12
N MET A 38 -1.19 7.09 9.31
CA MET A 38 -2.42 7.17 8.54
C MET A 38 -3.61 6.71 9.38
N ASN A 39 -4.80 7.14 9.00
CA ASN A 39 -6.03 6.54 9.51
C ASN A 39 -6.46 5.40 8.59
N ALA A 40 -6.95 4.31 9.14
CA ALA A 40 -7.46 3.17 8.42
C ALA A 40 -8.89 2.85 8.85
N GLU A 41 -9.81 2.85 7.88
CA GLU A 41 -11.15 2.29 8.04
C GLU A 41 -11.12 0.86 7.51
N ILE A 42 -11.30 -0.11 8.41
CA ILE A 42 -11.13 -1.54 8.13
C ILE A 42 -12.50 -2.21 8.14
N SER A 43 -12.82 -2.92 7.07
CA SER A 43 -14.03 -3.73 6.95
C SER A 43 -13.65 -5.16 6.61
N CYS A 44 -14.09 -6.13 7.41
CA CYS A 44 -13.81 -7.55 7.18
C CYS A 44 -15.03 -8.39 7.56
N GLY A 45 -15.79 -8.84 6.55
CA GLY A 45 -17.05 -9.52 6.78
C GLY A 45 -18.05 -8.61 7.50
N GLU A 46 -18.44 -8.96 8.72
CA GLU A 46 -19.32 -8.15 9.58
C GLU A 46 -18.57 -7.21 10.52
N LEU A 47 -17.24 -7.36 10.61
CA LEU A 47 -16.40 -6.48 11.44
C LEU A 47 -16.17 -5.16 10.71
N SER A 48 -16.38 -4.06 11.42
CA SER A 48 -15.96 -2.71 11.03
C SER A 48 -15.11 -2.12 12.16
N ALA A 49 -13.95 -1.59 11.83
CA ALA A 49 -13.03 -1.01 12.79
C ALA A 49 -12.34 0.22 12.22
N GLN A 50 -11.89 1.12 13.09
CA GLN A 50 -11.02 2.23 12.75
C GLN A 50 -9.75 2.14 13.58
N ALA A 51 -8.62 2.46 12.96
CA ALA A 51 -7.34 2.47 13.62
C ALA A 51 -6.47 3.62 13.11
N LYS A 52 -5.67 4.18 14.00
CA LYS A 52 -4.49 4.94 13.60
C LYS A 52 -3.39 3.94 13.33
N VAL A 53 -2.81 4.00 12.15
CA VAL A 53 -1.76 3.08 11.71
C VAL A 53 -0.47 3.85 11.57
N THR A 54 0.62 3.34 12.13
CA THR A 54 1.98 3.85 11.97
C THR A 54 2.82 2.78 11.28
N ARG A 55 3.51 3.17 10.21
CA ARG A 55 4.50 2.33 9.51
C ARG A 55 5.87 2.96 9.68
N ARG A 56 6.83 2.21 10.24
CA ARG A 56 8.22 2.66 10.43
C ARG A 56 9.21 1.94 9.52
N GLY A 57 8.72 1.08 8.63
CA GLY A 57 9.51 0.30 7.70
C GLY A 57 8.80 -1.00 7.33
N GLU A 58 9.47 -1.84 6.54
CA GLU A 58 9.01 -3.17 6.24
C GLU A 58 8.98 -4.01 7.52
N GLY A 59 7.84 -4.64 7.78
CA GLY A 59 7.63 -5.47 8.98
C GLY A 59 7.42 -4.69 10.28
N ASP A 60 7.64 -3.38 10.33
CA ASP A 60 7.46 -2.56 11.54
C ASP A 60 6.20 -1.70 11.44
N TRP A 61 5.15 -2.19 12.06
CA TRP A 61 3.82 -1.59 12.00
C TRP A 61 3.19 -1.49 13.38
N GLU A 62 2.38 -0.46 13.57
CA GLU A 62 1.55 -0.27 14.75
C GLU A 62 0.12 0.07 14.35
N PHE A 63 -0.85 -0.61 14.94
CA PHE A 63 -2.28 -0.39 14.74
C PHE A 63 -2.92 -0.04 16.07
N ALA A 64 -3.23 1.22 16.30
CA ALA A 64 -3.94 1.70 17.49
C ALA A 64 -5.43 1.83 17.16
N PHE A 65 -6.24 0.88 17.65
CA PHE A 65 -7.67 0.85 17.35
C PHE A 65 -8.43 1.95 18.12
N THR A 66 -9.28 2.67 17.40
CA THR A 66 -10.13 3.74 17.92
C THR A 66 -11.61 3.36 17.93
N GLU A 67 -12.03 2.47 17.04
CA GLU A 67 -13.37 1.91 16.93
C GLU A 67 -13.32 0.43 16.53
N PRO A 68 -14.31 -0.38 16.89
CA PRO A 68 -15.45 -0.09 17.78
C PRO A 68 -15.01 -0.01 19.27
N LYS A 69 -15.95 0.32 20.15
CA LYS A 69 -15.68 0.47 21.58
C LYS A 69 -14.96 -0.72 22.23
N GLU A 70 -15.24 -1.92 21.73
CA GLU A 70 -14.66 -3.19 22.19
C GLU A 70 -13.17 -3.31 21.84
N LEU A 71 -12.71 -2.60 20.82
CA LEU A 71 -11.30 -2.56 20.39
C LEU A 71 -10.60 -1.25 20.80
N MET A 72 -11.34 -0.27 21.30
CA MET A 72 -10.78 1.03 21.64
C MET A 72 -9.64 0.91 22.66
N GLY A 73 -8.47 1.47 22.30
CA GLY A 73 -7.27 1.42 23.11
C GLY A 73 -6.44 0.13 22.97
N VAL A 74 -6.90 -0.83 22.15
CA VAL A 74 -6.04 -1.94 21.75
C VAL A 74 -5.00 -1.43 20.78
N VAL A 75 -3.74 -1.74 21.04
CA VAL A 75 -2.61 -1.47 20.15
C VAL A 75 -2.00 -2.79 19.75
N VAL A 76 -1.86 -3.01 18.44
CA VAL A 76 -1.16 -4.18 17.89
C VAL A 76 0.10 -3.68 17.20
N THR A 77 1.25 -4.16 17.67
CA THR A 77 2.57 -3.85 17.10
C THR A 77 3.12 -5.10 16.41
N LEU A 78 3.57 -4.93 15.18
CA LEU A 78 4.31 -5.93 14.41
C LEU A 78 5.76 -5.49 14.35
N GLY A 79 6.68 -6.41 14.56
CA GLY A 79 8.12 -6.12 14.53
C GLY A 79 8.93 -7.41 14.54
N ASP A 80 10.25 -7.27 14.60
CA ASP A 80 11.21 -8.39 14.57
C ASP A 80 11.04 -9.37 15.73
N GLU A 81 10.58 -8.89 16.89
CA GLU A 81 10.36 -9.72 18.08
C GLU A 81 9.03 -10.48 18.07
N GLY A 82 8.18 -10.24 17.07
CA GLY A 82 6.87 -10.86 16.95
C GLY A 82 5.72 -9.87 16.88
N VAL A 83 4.53 -10.37 17.21
CA VAL A 83 3.29 -9.59 17.23
C VAL A 83 2.87 -9.38 18.67
N THR A 84 2.80 -8.13 19.08
CA THR A 84 2.37 -7.77 20.44
C THR A 84 1.03 -7.05 20.38
N ALA A 85 0.06 -7.56 21.14
CA ALA A 85 -1.21 -6.86 21.37
C ALA A 85 -1.25 -6.34 22.81
N SER A 86 -1.59 -5.08 23.00
CA SER A 86 -1.66 -4.43 24.30
C SER A 86 -2.97 -3.67 24.50
N LEU A 87 -3.43 -3.62 25.77
CA LEU A 87 -4.56 -2.81 26.21
C LEU A 87 -4.23 -2.26 27.62
N GLY A 88 -3.91 -1.00 27.70
CA GLY A 88 -3.42 -0.38 28.93
C GLY A 88 -2.13 -1.08 29.43
N ALA A 89 -2.17 -1.65 30.64
CA ALA A 89 -1.04 -2.37 31.23
C ALA A 89 -0.97 -3.86 30.86
N LEU A 90 -1.95 -4.37 30.14
CA LEU A 90 -1.97 -5.76 29.68
C LEU A 90 -1.27 -5.86 28.32
N SER A 91 -0.40 -6.85 28.17
CA SER A 91 0.30 -7.12 26.91
C SER A 91 0.46 -8.62 26.69
N VAL A 92 0.31 -9.06 25.46
CA VAL A 92 0.52 -10.43 25.02
C VAL A 92 1.33 -10.39 23.74
N THR A 93 2.43 -11.15 23.73
CA THR A 93 3.27 -11.31 22.52
C THR A 93 3.12 -12.72 21.99
N ALA A 94 3.03 -12.85 20.69
CA ALA A 94 2.93 -14.12 19.97
C ALA A 94 3.91 -14.14 18.79
N GLU A 95 4.36 -15.34 18.44
CA GLU A 95 5.11 -15.56 17.21
C GLU A 95 4.25 -15.18 15.99
N PRO A 96 4.82 -14.54 14.95
CA PRO A 96 4.08 -14.13 13.76
C PRO A 96 3.29 -15.27 13.10
N SER A 97 3.84 -16.48 13.10
CA SER A 97 3.21 -17.67 12.54
C SER A 97 1.94 -18.09 13.28
N ALA A 98 1.88 -17.86 14.60
CA ALA A 98 0.72 -18.22 15.42
C ALA A 98 -0.49 -17.29 15.16
N VAL A 99 -0.24 -16.09 14.68
CA VAL A 99 -1.25 -15.04 14.43
C VAL A 99 -1.28 -14.59 12.96
N TYR A 100 -0.81 -15.46 12.07
CA TYR A 100 -0.63 -15.17 10.64
C TYR A 100 -1.87 -14.57 9.97
N ASN A 101 -3.06 -14.97 10.37
CA ASN A 101 -4.34 -14.51 9.82
C ASN A 101 -4.96 -13.32 10.58
N MET A 102 -4.23 -12.66 11.47
CA MET A 102 -4.73 -11.41 12.08
C MET A 102 -4.79 -10.29 11.05
N LEU A 103 -5.86 -9.48 11.11
CA LEU A 103 -6.08 -8.38 10.16
C LEU A 103 -4.88 -7.41 10.05
N PRO A 104 -4.25 -6.94 11.16
CA PRO A 104 -3.04 -6.13 11.08
C PRO A 104 -1.92 -6.77 10.27
N GLN A 105 -1.68 -8.07 10.47
CA GLN A 105 -0.65 -8.80 9.73
C GLN A 105 -0.97 -8.95 8.24
N ILE A 106 -2.24 -9.24 7.89
CA ILE A 106 -2.67 -9.32 6.49
C ILE A 106 -2.46 -7.98 5.80
N ILE A 107 -2.85 -6.88 6.45
CA ILE A 107 -2.69 -5.52 5.91
C ILE A 107 -1.22 -5.17 5.72
N ALA A 108 -0.38 -5.38 6.75
CA ALA A 108 1.04 -5.10 6.71
C ALA A 108 1.75 -5.89 5.58
N ARG A 109 1.58 -7.22 5.53
CA ARG A 109 2.15 -8.05 4.47
C ARG A 109 1.70 -7.64 3.08
N ALA A 110 0.42 -7.27 2.93
CA ALA A 110 -0.11 -6.84 1.65
C ALA A 110 0.56 -5.56 1.15
N VAL A 111 0.80 -4.60 2.03
CA VAL A 111 1.48 -3.34 1.69
C VAL A 111 2.98 -3.56 1.51
N ASP A 112 3.63 -4.32 2.38
CA ASP A 112 5.07 -4.58 2.30
C ASP A 112 5.46 -5.40 1.06
N ALA A 113 4.53 -6.19 0.50
CA ALA A 113 4.73 -6.93 -0.75
C ALA A 113 4.55 -6.08 -2.03
N LEU A 114 4.10 -4.83 -1.93
CA LEU A 114 3.85 -3.99 -3.11
C LEU A 114 5.11 -3.70 -3.96
N PRO A 115 6.32 -3.51 -3.37
CA PRO A 115 7.53 -3.31 -4.16
C PRO A 115 7.86 -4.45 -5.13
N ASP A 116 7.40 -5.66 -4.81
CA ASP A 116 7.63 -6.86 -5.62
C ASP A 116 6.53 -7.10 -6.66
N THR A 117 5.54 -6.19 -6.76
CA THR A 117 4.47 -6.32 -7.75
C THR A 117 5.03 -6.29 -9.16
N PRO A 118 4.75 -7.31 -10.01
CA PRO A 118 5.18 -7.34 -11.39
C PRO A 118 4.62 -6.16 -12.20
N ALA A 119 5.39 -5.62 -13.14
CA ALA A 119 5.01 -4.45 -13.92
C ALA A 119 3.70 -4.65 -14.72
N ASP A 120 3.43 -5.87 -15.19
CA ASP A 120 2.20 -6.24 -15.89
C ASP A 120 0.96 -6.30 -14.98
N LYS A 121 1.15 -6.22 -13.68
CA LYS A 121 0.12 -6.17 -12.63
C LYS A 121 -0.11 -4.77 -12.09
N ILE A 122 0.58 -3.78 -12.64
CA ILE A 122 0.42 -2.37 -12.29
C ILE A 122 -0.31 -1.68 -13.42
N SER A 123 -1.40 -1.00 -13.11
CA SER A 123 -2.13 -0.15 -14.06
C SER A 123 -2.29 1.26 -13.49
N GLU A 124 -2.43 2.22 -14.40
CA GLU A 124 -2.62 3.63 -14.04
C GLU A 124 -3.86 4.18 -14.74
N ALA A 125 -4.68 4.87 -13.98
CA ALA A 125 -5.79 5.66 -14.50
C ALA A 125 -5.99 6.90 -13.61
N ASP A 126 -6.11 8.07 -14.25
CA ASP A 126 -6.40 9.34 -13.57
C ASP A 126 -5.44 9.68 -12.41
N GLY A 127 -4.16 9.32 -12.54
CA GLY A 127 -3.14 9.56 -11.52
C GLY A 127 -3.21 8.60 -10.32
N ILE A 128 -4.01 7.54 -10.41
CA ILE A 128 -4.12 6.48 -9.43
C ILE A 128 -3.45 5.23 -9.98
N LEU A 129 -2.55 4.66 -9.19
CA LEU A 129 -1.96 3.36 -9.45
C LEU A 129 -2.85 2.28 -8.85
N THR A 130 -3.08 1.23 -9.60
CA THR A 130 -3.70 -0.01 -9.12
C THR A 130 -2.68 -1.12 -9.24
N LEU A 131 -2.35 -1.73 -8.11
CA LEU A 131 -1.39 -2.82 -7.99
C LEU A 131 -2.14 -4.09 -7.62
N GLU A 132 -1.97 -5.13 -8.42
CA GLU A 132 -2.58 -6.44 -8.17
C GLU A 132 -1.49 -7.44 -7.80
N ASN A 133 -1.65 -8.10 -6.67
CA ASN A 133 -0.72 -9.13 -6.23
C ASN A 133 -1.48 -10.39 -5.82
N GLU A 134 -0.85 -11.55 -5.96
CA GLU A 134 -1.36 -12.82 -5.46
C GLU A 134 -0.44 -13.31 -4.34
N CYS A 135 -1.01 -13.54 -3.19
CA CYS A 135 -0.29 -14.06 -2.03
C CYS A 135 -1.05 -15.23 -1.41
N ALA A 136 -0.54 -15.77 -0.32
CA ALA A 136 -1.19 -16.86 0.42
C ALA A 136 -2.63 -16.51 0.86
N ASP A 137 -2.90 -15.23 1.05
CA ASP A 137 -4.23 -14.70 1.44
C ASP A 137 -5.17 -14.52 0.23
N GLY A 138 -4.75 -14.87 -0.98
CA GLY A 138 -5.47 -14.70 -2.24
C GLY A 138 -5.05 -13.44 -3.00
N ARG A 139 -5.91 -13.02 -3.95
CA ARG A 139 -5.68 -11.79 -4.72
C ARG A 139 -5.86 -10.57 -3.84
N ILE A 140 -4.84 -9.71 -3.85
CA ILE A 140 -4.85 -8.40 -3.19
C ILE A 140 -4.80 -7.32 -4.26
N VAL A 141 -5.62 -6.29 -4.08
CA VAL A 141 -5.64 -5.10 -4.94
C VAL A 141 -5.40 -3.89 -4.05
N VAL A 142 -4.35 -3.14 -4.34
CA VAL A 142 -4.04 -1.90 -3.64
C VAL A 142 -4.10 -0.75 -4.62
N THR A 143 -4.71 0.36 -4.20
CA THR A 143 -4.67 1.61 -4.96
C THR A 143 -3.85 2.64 -4.20
N ALA A 144 -3.05 3.40 -4.93
CA ALA A 144 -2.21 4.47 -4.37
C ALA A 144 -2.20 5.69 -5.28
N GLN A 145 -1.99 6.87 -4.72
CA GLN A 145 -1.78 8.10 -5.48
C GLN A 145 -0.41 8.06 -6.16
N LYS A 146 -0.36 8.17 -7.48
CA LYS A 146 0.90 8.10 -8.23
C LYS A 146 1.91 9.18 -7.82
N SER A 147 1.45 10.39 -7.61
CA SER A 147 2.30 11.56 -7.36
C SER A 147 2.97 11.55 -5.98
N THR A 148 2.31 10.99 -4.97
CA THR A 148 2.79 11.00 -3.57
C THR A 148 3.14 9.60 -3.07
N GLY A 149 2.62 8.55 -3.72
CA GLY A 149 2.71 7.18 -3.25
C GLY A 149 1.76 6.85 -2.10
N ASP A 150 0.86 7.77 -1.74
CA ASP A 150 -0.06 7.57 -0.61
C ASP A 150 -1.07 6.47 -0.93
N LEU A 151 -1.24 5.57 0.02
CA LEU A 151 -2.21 4.47 -0.08
C LEU A 151 -3.64 5.04 -0.04
N ILE A 152 -4.52 4.55 -0.90
CA ILE A 152 -5.93 4.93 -0.92
C ILE A 152 -6.80 3.79 -0.42
N THR A 153 -6.67 2.61 -1.04
CA THR A 153 -7.44 1.43 -0.63
C THR A 153 -6.62 0.16 -0.71
N LEU A 154 -6.99 -0.82 0.12
CA LEU A 154 -6.54 -2.19 0.04
C LEU A 154 -7.77 -3.11 0.04
N LYS A 155 -7.82 -4.06 -0.87
CA LYS A 155 -8.90 -5.04 -0.95
C LYS A 155 -8.35 -6.45 -1.08
N CYS A 156 -8.83 -7.36 -0.22
CA CYS A 156 -8.59 -8.79 -0.31
C CYS A 156 -9.95 -9.51 -0.33
N PRO A 157 -10.53 -9.76 -1.52
CA PRO A 157 -11.88 -10.31 -1.64
C PRO A 157 -12.04 -11.68 -0.98
N TYR A 158 -11.00 -12.51 -0.99
CA TYR A 158 -11.02 -13.84 -0.37
C TYR A 158 -11.24 -13.75 1.14
N GLN A 159 -10.61 -12.78 1.79
CA GLN A 159 -10.77 -12.50 3.23
C GLN A 159 -11.97 -11.60 3.53
N ARG A 160 -12.72 -11.14 2.52
CA ARG A 160 -13.74 -10.09 2.64
C ARG A 160 -13.21 -8.84 3.31
N LEU A 161 -11.91 -8.54 3.10
CA LEU A 161 -11.23 -7.40 3.68
C LEU A 161 -11.23 -6.24 2.70
N ALA A 162 -11.61 -5.07 3.19
CA ALA A 162 -11.42 -3.80 2.54
C ALA A 162 -10.89 -2.79 3.56
N VAL A 163 -9.90 -2.00 3.17
CA VAL A 163 -9.33 -0.93 3.98
C VAL A 163 -9.33 0.34 3.15
N CYS A 164 -9.77 1.45 3.73
CA CYS A 164 -9.61 2.79 3.19
C CYS A 164 -8.62 3.55 4.06
N PHE A 165 -7.60 4.13 3.43
CA PHE A 165 -6.59 4.93 4.12
C PHE A 165 -6.87 6.41 3.91
N SER A 166 -6.62 7.22 4.95
CA SER A 166 -6.76 8.67 4.91
C SER A 166 -5.75 9.35 5.84
N ASP A 167 -5.64 10.69 5.75
CA ASP A 167 -4.83 11.53 6.62
C ASP A 167 -3.38 11.04 6.73
N ILE A 168 -2.78 10.70 5.59
CA ILE A 168 -1.41 10.19 5.53
C ILE A 168 -0.44 11.35 5.80
N ALA A 169 0.39 11.19 6.81
CA ALA A 169 1.42 12.14 7.17
C ALA A 169 2.76 11.41 7.29
N ASP A 170 3.82 12.00 6.73
CA ASP A 170 5.17 11.47 6.90
C ASP A 170 5.56 11.56 8.38
N GLU A 171 6.06 10.46 8.95
CA GLU A 171 6.60 10.46 10.30
C GLU A 171 7.98 11.14 10.26
N ILE A 172 8.07 12.34 10.84
CA ILE A 172 9.38 13.00 11.00
C ILE A 172 10.10 12.21 12.09
N CYS A 173 11.13 11.46 11.73
CA CYS A 173 12.07 10.95 12.72
C CYS A 173 12.74 12.16 13.36
N GLU A 174 12.26 12.59 14.53
CA GLU A 174 13.05 13.45 15.40
C GLU A 174 14.30 12.64 15.77
N SER A 175 15.38 12.88 15.04
CA SER A 175 16.71 12.46 15.48
C SER A 175 16.89 13.09 16.87
N ALA A 176 16.93 12.26 17.89
CA ALA A 176 17.32 12.66 19.22
C ALA A 176 18.80 13.12 19.11
N ASP A 177 18.98 14.39 18.77
CA ASP A 177 20.25 15.06 18.98
C ASP A 177 20.49 15.03 20.49
N THR A 178 21.26 14.05 20.90
CA THR A 178 21.83 13.98 22.24
C THR A 178 22.76 15.17 22.36
N GLU A 179 22.25 16.23 22.91
CA GLU A 179 23.04 17.39 23.33
C GLU A 179 24.02 16.89 24.38
N GLU A 180 25.24 16.63 23.93
CA GLU A 180 26.37 16.27 24.76
C GLU A 180 26.68 17.47 25.65
N VAL A 181 26.09 17.45 26.85
CA VAL A 181 26.42 18.44 27.91
C VAL A 181 27.88 18.22 28.28
N ARG A 182 28.79 18.99 27.68
CA ARG A 182 30.16 19.14 28.16
C ARG A 182 30.16 19.82 29.51
N ILE A 183 30.33 19.01 30.55
CA ILE A 183 30.70 19.51 31.89
C ILE A 183 32.15 19.97 31.77
N ILE A 184 32.37 21.27 31.86
CA ILE A 184 33.70 21.86 31.99
C ILE A 184 33.99 21.92 33.50
N GLU A 185 35.00 21.17 33.94
CA GLU A 185 35.63 21.34 35.24
C GLU A 185 36.48 22.60 35.26
#